data_d30a222eae91d011ac8c15efb9a8d943
#
_entry.id   d30a222eae91d011ac8c15efb9a8d943
#
_cell.length_a   1.000
_cell.length_b   1.000
_cell.length_c   1.000
_cell.angle_alpha   90.00
_cell.angle_beta   90.00
_cell.angle_gamma   90.00
#
_symmetry.space_group_name_H-M   'P 1'
#
loop_
_entity.id
_entity.type
_entity.pdbx_description
1 polymer ?
#
loop_
_entity_poly.entity_id
_entity_poly.type
_entity_poly.pdbx_seq_one_letter_code
_entity_poly.pdbx_strand_id
1 'polypeptide(L)'
;MERVHLEDERLSTRTKIQYNIEALKTVRQLQKENRTATLPEKEKLARFSGWGGCPHVFNESDTDYTLERKEIKELLTVHEYANAKESTLTSFYTPLNVIDNIYRILERMGFNQGKVIETSMGNGNFFGRMPNDMYSSSMLCGVELDSMSATISGYLYDKVEVENTGFESNSYPNNYFDLAISNVPFGFFQVHDMQERDLNEHHWNIHNYFFAKALKKVRDGGIVAFITSTDTMDGKSDILSYINEKADFLGALRLPSNLFHENGANTDVASDIVFLKRNDEKEVNRDALFTQRRYVTEHRQMNDYFVMHPDHVFGRVTEEKGQFDNYVLKVTTDKDKTLQNYFNAVINDFPEGIYEEEQISEEQQMFIPMDVQHSKLAAMRFLLRMTNCISKKLTITML
;
A
#
# COMPACT_ATOMS: atom_id res chain seq x y z
N MET A 1 -14.08 -11.83 15.14
CA MET A 1 -13.72 -10.52 15.72
C MET A 1 -14.23 -9.44 14.79
N GLU A 2 -14.93 -8.44 15.30
CA GLU A 2 -15.63 -7.45 14.49
C GLU A 2 -14.61 -6.41 13.98
N ARG A 3 -14.51 -6.26 12.66
CA ARG A 3 -13.70 -5.22 12.01
C ARG A 3 -14.54 -3.94 11.88
N VAL A 4 -13.88 -2.80 11.99
CA VAL A 4 -14.55 -1.51 11.74
C VAL A 4 -14.66 -1.31 10.23
N HIS A 5 -15.90 -1.11 9.76
CA HIS A 5 -16.17 -0.74 8.38
C HIS A 5 -16.46 0.76 8.32
N LEU A 6 -15.58 1.50 7.67
CA LEU A 6 -15.81 2.89 7.33
C LEU A 6 -16.38 2.99 5.91
N GLU A 7 -17.05 4.10 5.63
CA GLU A 7 -17.46 4.50 4.28
C GLU A 7 -16.61 5.68 3.80
N ASP A 8 -16.51 5.84 2.48
CA ASP A 8 -15.84 7.01 1.90
C ASP A 8 -16.64 8.26 2.22
N GLU A 9 -16.05 9.19 2.99
CA GLU A 9 -16.63 10.47 3.35
C GLU A 9 -15.77 11.62 2.83
N ARG A 10 -16.43 12.62 2.26
CA ARG A 10 -15.76 13.89 1.93
C ARG A 10 -15.60 14.72 3.21
N LEU A 11 -14.41 14.72 3.75
CA LEU A 11 -14.09 15.43 4.98
C LEU A 11 -13.30 16.71 4.68
N SER A 12 -13.57 17.78 5.42
CA SER A 12 -12.72 18.97 5.42
C SER A 12 -11.32 18.63 5.97
N THR A 13 -10.30 19.37 5.53
CA THR A 13 -8.93 19.23 6.07
C THR A 13 -8.91 19.33 7.59
N ARG A 14 -9.66 20.29 8.17
CA ARG A 14 -9.73 20.44 9.62
C ARG A 14 -10.36 19.24 10.31
N THR A 15 -11.42 18.65 9.75
CA THR A 15 -12.05 17.43 10.27
C THR A 15 -11.09 16.24 10.25
N LYS A 16 -10.32 16.08 9.16
CA LYS A 16 -9.27 15.05 9.07
C LYS A 16 -8.21 15.22 10.15
N ILE A 17 -7.72 16.44 10.35
CA ILE A 17 -6.74 16.75 11.40
C ILE A 17 -7.31 16.40 12.79
N GLN A 18 -8.58 16.73 13.06
CA GLN A 18 -9.23 16.40 14.33
C GLN A 18 -9.35 14.90 14.53
N TYR A 19 -9.73 14.13 13.52
CA TYR A 19 -9.77 12.67 13.60
C TYR A 19 -8.38 12.07 13.82
N ASN A 20 -7.36 12.59 13.16
CA ASN A 20 -5.98 12.18 13.40
C ASN A 20 -5.54 12.44 14.85
N ILE A 21 -5.83 13.63 15.39
CA ILE A 21 -5.54 13.96 16.79
C ILE A 21 -6.29 13.02 17.76
N GLU A 22 -7.56 12.71 17.48
CA GLU A 22 -8.36 11.80 18.30
C GLU A 22 -7.79 10.38 18.28
N ALA A 23 -7.34 9.91 17.12
CA ALA A 23 -6.63 8.63 17.00
C ALA A 23 -5.33 8.62 17.80
N LEU A 24 -4.50 9.68 17.70
CA LEU A 24 -3.27 9.81 18.50
C LEU A 24 -3.54 9.77 20.02
N LYS A 25 -4.55 10.49 20.50
CA LYS A 25 -4.97 10.45 21.91
C LYS A 25 -5.35 9.03 22.33
N THR A 26 -6.12 8.36 21.48
CA THR A 26 -6.55 6.98 21.72
C THR A 26 -5.34 6.04 21.80
N VAL A 27 -4.38 6.14 20.88
CA VAL A 27 -3.12 5.37 20.94
C VAL A 27 -2.39 5.60 22.26
N ARG A 28 -2.18 6.87 22.65
CA ARG A 28 -1.46 7.20 23.90
C ARG A 28 -2.17 6.66 25.13
N GLN A 29 -3.50 6.71 25.16
CA GLN A 29 -4.29 6.11 26.24
C GLN A 29 -4.11 4.59 26.28
N LEU A 30 -4.25 3.89 25.15
CA LEU A 30 -4.09 2.44 25.07
C LEU A 30 -2.69 1.98 25.49
N GLN A 31 -1.65 2.70 25.04
CA GLN A 31 -0.27 2.45 25.44
C GLN A 31 -0.07 2.62 26.95
N LYS A 32 -0.63 3.71 27.55
CA LYS A 32 -0.55 3.96 29.00
C LYS A 32 -1.27 2.89 29.81
N GLU A 33 -2.42 2.42 29.34
CA GLU A 33 -3.23 1.40 30.00
C GLU A 33 -2.76 -0.03 29.68
N ASN A 34 -1.83 -0.20 28.73
CA ASN A 34 -1.28 -1.47 28.27
C ASN A 34 -2.37 -2.53 27.98
N ARG A 35 -3.32 -2.16 27.15
CA ARG A 35 -4.46 -3.01 26.75
C ARG A 35 -4.78 -2.92 25.28
N THR A 36 -5.59 -3.83 24.80
CA THR A 36 -6.18 -3.82 23.46
C THR A 36 -7.28 -2.75 23.35
N ALA A 37 -7.56 -2.33 22.11
CA ALA A 37 -8.61 -1.36 21.82
C ALA A 37 -10.01 -2.00 21.87
N THR A 38 -10.97 -1.29 22.47
CA THR A 38 -12.40 -1.61 22.38
C THR A 38 -12.96 -1.23 21.01
N LEU A 39 -14.16 -1.72 20.66
CA LEU A 39 -14.77 -1.38 19.37
C LEU A 39 -14.94 0.13 19.14
N PRO A 40 -15.45 0.94 20.09
CA PRO A 40 -15.51 2.39 19.93
C PRO A 40 -14.14 3.07 19.77
N GLU A 41 -13.08 2.51 20.36
CA GLU A 41 -11.72 3.00 20.17
C GLU A 41 -11.16 2.61 18.79
N LYS A 42 -11.45 1.40 18.33
CA LYS A 42 -11.12 0.97 16.95
C LYS A 42 -11.81 1.86 15.92
N GLU A 43 -13.06 2.30 16.14
CA GLU A 43 -13.74 3.27 15.27
C GLU A 43 -13.02 4.61 15.19
N LYS A 44 -12.48 5.12 16.29
CA LYS A 44 -11.66 6.33 16.32
C LYS A 44 -10.35 6.14 15.59
N LEU A 45 -9.66 5.02 15.85
CA LEU A 45 -8.40 4.67 15.20
C LEU A 45 -8.55 4.49 13.69
N ALA A 46 -9.64 3.88 13.23
CA ALA A 46 -9.90 3.65 11.82
C ALA A 46 -10.09 4.95 11.02
N ARG A 47 -10.51 6.05 11.67
CA ARG A 47 -10.64 7.38 11.05
C ARG A 47 -9.30 8.10 10.85
N PHE A 48 -8.20 7.54 11.34
CA PHE A 48 -6.88 8.06 11.04
C PHE A 48 -6.59 7.97 9.55
N SER A 49 -6.38 9.10 8.91
CA SER A 49 -6.16 9.20 7.46
C SER A 49 -4.74 9.64 7.09
N GLY A 50 -3.81 9.58 8.05
CA GLY A 50 -2.45 10.06 7.84
C GLY A 50 -2.39 11.59 7.64
N TRP A 51 -1.24 12.06 7.20
CA TRP A 51 -0.98 13.50 7.07
C TRP A 51 -0.95 14.00 5.63
N GLY A 52 -1.06 13.11 4.66
CA GLY A 52 -1.24 13.48 3.26
C GLY A 52 -2.43 14.40 3.10
N GLY A 53 -2.27 15.50 2.36
CA GLY A 53 -3.32 16.52 2.24
C GLY A 53 -3.52 17.44 3.44
N CYS A 54 -2.70 17.29 4.51
CA CYS A 54 -2.75 18.18 5.69
C CYS A 54 -1.44 18.96 5.92
N PRO A 55 -0.68 19.42 4.90
CA PRO A 55 0.64 20.03 5.11
C PRO A 55 0.56 21.32 5.93
N HIS A 56 -0.55 22.04 5.88
CA HIS A 56 -0.76 23.31 6.59
C HIS A 56 -0.63 23.16 8.12
N VAL A 57 -1.01 21.99 8.70
CA VAL A 57 -0.90 21.81 10.14
C VAL A 57 0.55 21.79 10.64
N PHE A 58 1.52 21.46 9.77
CA PHE A 58 2.95 21.45 10.08
C PHE A 58 3.67 22.74 9.68
N ASN A 59 2.98 23.67 9.00
CA ASN A 59 3.54 24.97 8.63
C ASN A 59 3.44 25.95 9.81
N GLU A 60 4.57 26.31 10.40
CA GLU A 60 4.61 27.20 11.57
C GLU A 60 4.15 28.64 11.29
N SER A 61 4.20 29.09 10.04
CA SER A 61 3.68 30.39 9.61
C SER A 61 2.17 30.41 9.41
N ASP A 62 1.53 29.24 9.35
CA ASP A 62 0.07 29.14 9.22
C ASP A 62 -0.57 29.24 10.63
N THR A 63 -1.25 30.36 10.88
CA THR A 63 -1.88 30.66 12.18
C THR A 63 -3.20 29.93 12.38
N ASP A 64 -3.84 29.44 11.31
CA ASP A 64 -5.17 28.81 11.37
C ASP A 64 -5.15 27.44 12.09
N TYR A 65 -3.98 26.81 12.17
CA TYR A 65 -3.78 25.49 12.77
C TYR A 65 -2.87 25.51 14.02
N THR A 66 -2.72 26.64 14.67
CA THR A 66 -1.80 26.80 15.81
C THR A 66 -2.16 25.89 17.00
N LEU A 67 -3.44 25.71 17.30
CA LEU A 67 -3.90 24.88 18.41
C LEU A 67 -3.69 23.39 18.10
N GLU A 68 -4.11 22.97 16.92
CA GLU A 68 -3.96 21.59 16.45
C GLU A 68 -2.47 21.19 16.38
N ARG A 69 -1.63 22.09 15.88
CA ARG A 69 -0.17 21.87 15.83
C ARG A 69 0.45 21.68 17.19
N LYS A 70 0.05 22.52 18.18
CA LYS A 70 0.51 22.40 19.55
C LYS A 70 0.12 21.04 20.13
N GLU A 71 -1.15 20.63 19.95
CA GLU A 71 -1.66 19.36 20.46
C GLU A 71 -0.96 18.17 19.83
N ILE A 72 -0.68 18.18 18.51
CA ILE A 72 0.09 17.14 17.83
C ILE A 72 1.51 17.06 18.41
N LYS A 73 2.18 18.20 18.65
CA LYS A 73 3.51 18.24 19.27
C LYS A 73 3.53 17.65 20.69
N GLU A 74 2.45 17.77 21.44
CA GLU A 74 2.31 17.19 22.80
C GLU A 74 2.05 15.67 22.75
N LEU A 75 1.39 15.19 21.68
CA LEU A 75 1.05 13.78 21.50
C LEU A 75 2.16 12.96 20.85
N LEU A 76 3.01 13.56 20.03
CA LEU A 76 4.07 12.90 19.30
C LEU A 76 5.45 13.17 19.93
N THR A 77 6.32 12.18 19.87
CA THR A 77 7.75 12.40 20.12
C THR A 77 8.36 13.29 19.01
N VAL A 78 9.55 13.84 19.22
CA VAL A 78 10.25 14.65 18.21
C VAL A 78 10.42 13.88 16.90
N HIS A 79 10.74 12.58 16.97
CA HIS A 79 10.94 11.74 15.80
C HIS A 79 9.60 11.45 15.08
N GLU A 80 8.56 11.08 15.81
CA GLU A 80 7.22 10.85 15.24
C GLU A 80 6.66 12.12 14.57
N TYR A 81 6.90 13.29 15.18
CA TYR A 81 6.48 14.57 14.60
C TYR A 81 7.22 14.88 13.29
N ALA A 82 8.53 14.61 13.24
CA ALA A 82 9.32 14.78 12.02
C ALA A 82 8.81 13.84 10.91
N ASN A 83 8.59 12.56 11.21
CA ASN A 83 8.05 11.58 10.27
C ASN A 83 6.64 11.99 9.78
N ALA A 84 5.76 12.41 10.70
CA ALA A 84 4.42 12.90 10.33
C ALA A 84 4.48 14.10 9.37
N LYS A 85 5.42 15.01 9.59
CA LYS A 85 5.64 16.16 8.69
C LYS A 85 6.15 15.73 7.32
N GLU A 86 7.10 14.80 7.25
CA GLU A 86 7.62 14.26 5.99
C GLU A 86 6.56 13.48 5.20
N SER A 87 5.72 12.71 5.89
CA SER A 87 4.67 11.90 5.29
C SER A 87 3.57 12.72 4.61
N THR A 88 3.50 14.04 4.84
CA THR A 88 2.53 14.92 4.15
C THR A 88 2.64 14.91 2.63
N LEU A 89 3.78 14.48 2.09
CA LEU A 89 4.06 14.43 0.65
C LEU A 89 3.77 13.09 0.00
N THR A 90 3.67 12.01 0.79
CA THR A 90 3.64 10.63 0.28
C THR A 90 2.48 9.78 0.81
N SER A 91 1.86 10.17 1.92
CA SER A 91 0.82 9.34 2.57
C SER A 91 -0.57 9.71 2.07
N PHE A 92 -0.98 9.09 0.97
CA PHE A 92 -2.33 9.24 0.42
C PHE A 92 -3.10 7.93 0.55
N TYR A 93 -4.19 7.97 1.30
CA TYR A 93 -5.03 6.79 1.52
C TYR A 93 -5.92 6.52 0.32
N THR A 94 -5.98 5.26 -0.05
CA THR A 94 -6.79 4.78 -1.16
C THR A 94 -8.28 4.88 -0.83
N PRO A 95 -9.12 5.41 -1.72
CA PRO A 95 -10.56 5.36 -1.56
C PRO A 95 -11.04 3.92 -1.36
N LEU A 96 -11.96 3.71 -0.41
CA LEU A 96 -12.39 2.38 0.00
C LEU A 96 -13.06 1.61 -1.13
N ASN A 97 -13.82 2.30 -1.98
CA ASN A 97 -14.45 1.70 -3.15
C ASN A 97 -13.44 1.19 -4.20
N VAL A 98 -12.24 1.76 -4.29
CA VAL A 98 -11.14 1.25 -5.14
C VAL A 98 -10.65 -0.08 -4.56
N ILE A 99 -10.42 -0.13 -3.25
CA ILE A 99 -9.97 -1.34 -2.56
C ILE A 99 -10.99 -2.47 -2.75
N ASP A 100 -12.29 -2.18 -2.57
CA ASP A 100 -13.36 -3.16 -2.77
C ASP A 100 -13.34 -3.76 -4.18
N ASN A 101 -13.11 -2.92 -5.20
CA ASN A 101 -13.06 -3.38 -6.58
C ASN A 101 -11.76 -4.14 -6.91
N ILE A 102 -10.64 -3.84 -6.27
CA ILE A 102 -9.43 -4.66 -6.37
C ILE A 102 -9.72 -6.07 -5.85
N TYR A 103 -10.38 -6.21 -4.69
CA TYR A 103 -10.78 -7.53 -4.18
C TYR A 103 -11.75 -8.26 -5.10
N ARG A 104 -12.73 -7.58 -5.72
CA ARG A 104 -13.61 -8.20 -6.72
C ARG A 104 -12.85 -8.76 -7.93
N ILE A 105 -11.80 -8.07 -8.37
CA ILE A 105 -10.92 -8.56 -9.44
C ILE A 105 -10.12 -9.77 -8.97
N LEU A 106 -9.58 -9.74 -7.75
CA LEU A 106 -8.85 -10.87 -7.15
C LEU A 106 -9.73 -12.10 -6.96
N GLU A 107 -10.99 -11.92 -6.49
CA GLU A 107 -11.98 -13.00 -6.39
C GLU A 107 -12.27 -13.62 -7.76
N ARG A 108 -12.42 -12.80 -8.82
CA ARG A 108 -12.56 -13.31 -10.20
C ARG A 108 -11.35 -14.12 -10.64
N MET A 109 -10.14 -13.68 -10.28
CA MET A 109 -8.90 -14.44 -10.55
C MET A 109 -8.81 -15.74 -9.76
N GLY A 110 -9.74 -16.01 -8.84
CA GLY A 110 -9.79 -17.20 -8.01
C GLY A 110 -9.09 -17.06 -6.65
N PHE A 111 -8.57 -15.88 -6.31
CA PHE A 111 -7.94 -15.66 -5.01
C PHE A 111 -9.00 -15.49 -3.92
N ASN A 112 -9.12 -16.47 -3.02
CA ASN A 112 -10.09 -16.46 -1.93
C ASN A 112 -9.43 -16.58 -0.55
N GLN A 113 -8.19 -17.05 -0.47
CA GLN A 113 -7.40 -17.18 0.75
C GLN A 113 -5.92 -17.35 0.43
N GLY A 114 -5.05 -17.15 1.41
CA GLY A 114 -3.62 -17.36 1.26
C GLY A 114 -2.79 -16.54 2.24
N LYS A 115 -1.49 -16.51 2.02
CA LYS A 115 -0.54 -15.67 2.74
C LYS A 115 -0.47 -14.31 2.04
N VAL A 116 -0.93 -13.25 2.69
CA VAL A 116 -1.07 -11.92 2.09
C VAL A 116 -0.11 -10.94 2.76
N ILE A 117 0.60 -10.16 1.95
CA ILE A 117 1.41 -9.04 2.43
C ILE A 117 0.91 -7.72 1.87
N GLU A 118 0.70 -6.74 2.78
CA GLU A 118 0.50 -5.33 2.44
C GLU A 118 1.84 -4.60 2.65
N THR A 119 2.46 -4.12 1.57
CA THR A 119 3.88 -3.70 1.56
C THR A 119 4.14 -2.29 2.05
N SER A 120 3.10 -1.45 2.15
CA SER A 120 3.09 -0.12 2.75
C SER A 120 1.68 0.15 3.26
N MET A 121 1.39 -0.41 4.45
CA MET A 121 0.00 -0.63 4.84
C MET A 121 -0.70 0.61 5.41
N GLY A 122 0.02 1.64 5.82
CA GLY A 122 -0.60 2.77 6.50
C GLY A 122 -1.39 2.32 7.73
N ASN A 123 -2.66 2.69 7.80
CA ASN A 123 -3.58 2.21 8.82
C ASN A 123 -4.24 0.85 8.49
N GLY A 124 -3.85 0.19 7.39
CA GLY A 124 -4.32 -1.15 7.00
C GLY A 124 -5.69 -1.18 6.34
N ASN A 125 -6.05 -0.17 5.56
CA ASN A 125 -7.34 -0.11 4.88
C ASN A 125 -7.59 -1.29 3.94
N PHE A 126 -6.57 -1.86 3.30
CA PHE A 126 -6.72 -3.06 2.48
C PHE A 126 -7.20 -4.23 3.33
N PHE A 127 -6.63 -4.47 4.50
CA PHE A 127 -7.13 -5.51 5.41
C PHE A 127 -8.49 -5.16 6.02
N GLY A 128 -8.75 -3.88 6.25
CA GLY A 128 -10.05 -3.40 6.73
C GLY A 128 -11.20 -3.71 5.76
N ARG A 129 -10.91 -3.65 4.45
CA ARG A 129 -11.89 -3.87 3.36
C ARG A 129 -11.85 -5.27 2.76
N MET A 130 -10.90 -6.11 3.15
CA MET A 130 -10.83 -7.50 2.67
C MET A 130 -12.15 -8.23 2.94
N PRO A 131 -12.71 -9.01 2.00
CA PRO A 131 -13.90 -9.83 2.23
C PRO A 131 -13.76 -10.70 3.49
N ASN A 132 -14.84 -10.86 4.25
CA ASN A 132 -14.79 -11.50 5.57
C ASN A 132 -14.24 -12.93 5.52
N ASP A 133 -14.66 -13.72 4.55
CA ASP A 133 -14.21 -15.11 4.40
C ASP A 133 -12.72 -15.13 4.04
N MET A 134 -12.28 -14.28 3.11
CA MET A 134 -10.87 -14.13 2.73
C MET A 134 -10.03 -13.68 3.93
N TYR A 135 -10.48 -12.68 4.71
CA TYR A 135 -9.80 -12.22 5.91
C TYR A 135 -9.67 -13.34 6.96
N SER A 136 -10.74 -14.10 7.16
CA SER A 136 -10.77 -15.16 8.19
C SER A 136 -9.87 -16.34 7.84
N SER A 137 -9.75 -16.67 6.55
CA SER A 137 -9.01 -17.84 6.06
C SER A 137 -7.56 -17.53 5.71
N SER A 138 -7.16 -16.25 5.59
CA SER A 138 -5.81 -15.86 5.17
C SER A 138 -4.88 -15.59 6.35
N MET A 139 -3.57 -15.77 6.13
CA MET A 139 -2.49 -15.25 6.98
C MET A 139 -2.14 -13.85 6.49
N LEU A 140 -2.13 -12.86 7.39
CA LEU A 140 -2.03 -11.46 7.03
C LEU A 140 -0.78 -10.82 7.65
N CYS A 141 0.06 -10.26 6.79
CA CYS A 141 1.29 -9.57 7.17
C CYS A 141 1.28 -8.15 6.58
N GLY A 142 1.76 -7.18 7.34
CA GLY A 142 1.88 -5.79 6.90
C GLY A 142 3.26 -5.22 7.18
N VAL A 143 3.73 -4.35 6.30
CA VAL A 143 4.95 -3.57 6.49
C VAL A 143 4.57 -2.10 6.49
N GLU A 144 5.03 -1.34 7.49
CA GLU A 144 4.76 0.09 7.59
C GLU A 144 5.97 0.84 8.18
N LEU A 145 6.41 1.86 7.47
CA LEU A 145 7.57 2.67 7.85
C LEU A 145 7.22 3.63 9.00
N ASP A 146 6.04 4.28 8.92
CA ASP A 146 5.60 5.21 9.96
C ASP A 146 5.15 4.47 11.21
N SER A 147 5.84 4.72 12.32
CA SER A 147 5.61 4.01 13.59
C SER A 147 4.22 4.24 14.17
N MET A 148 3.62 5.41 13.91
CA MET A 148 2.27 5.71 14.41
C MET A 148 1.22 4.95 13.60
N SER A 149 1.33 4.93 12.28
CA SER A 149 0.47 4.15 11.39
C SER A 149 0.57 2.65 11.71
N ALA A 150 1.78 2.13 11.87
CA ALA A 150 2.02 0.74 12.29
C ALA A 150 1.38 0.42 13.65
N THR A 151 1.48 1.33 14.62
CA THR A 151 0.85 1.17 15.95
C THR A 151 -0.67 1.15 15.85
N ILE A 152 -1.26 2.07 15.07
CA ILE A 152 -2.71 2.13 14.83
C ILE A 152 -3.19 0.82 14.19
N SER A 153 -2.51 0.35 13.15
CA SER A 153 -2.84 -0.92 12.48
C SER A 153 -2.80 -2.10 13.43
N GLY A 154 -1.80 -2.16 14.31
CA GLY A 154 -1.68 -3.20 15.33
C GLY A 154 -2.84 -3.22 16.34
N TYR A 155 -3.44 -2.05 16.65
CA TYR A 155 -4.65 -1.98 17.48
C TYR A 155 -5.94 -2.28 16.70
N LEU A 156 -5.97 -2.00 15.39
CA LEU A 156 -7.14 -2.25 14.55
C LEU A 156 -7.31 -3.73 14.22
N TYR A 157 -6.22 -4.41 13.89
CA TYR A 157 -6.25 -5.75 13.29
C TYR A 157 -5.46 -6.76 14.12
N ASP A 158 -6.12 -7.42 15.04
CA ASP A 158 -5.49 -8.40 15.97
C ASP A 158 -4.90 -9.63 15.25
N LYS A 159 -5.30 -9.87 14.00
CA LYS A 159 -4.85 -11.00 13.18
C LYS A 159 -3.66 -10.66 12.27
N VAL A 160 -3.37 -9.38 12.08
CA VAL A 160 -2.31 -8.93 11.17
C VAL A 160 -0.97 -8.86 11.91
N GLU A 161 0.04 -9.54 11.39
CA GLU A 161 1.42 -9.36 11.84
C GLU A 161 2.00 -8.11 11.16
N VAL A 162 2.33 -7.07 11.96
CA VAL A 162 2.83 -5.79 11.45
C VAL A 162 4.31 -5.64 11.76
N GLU A 163 5.14 -5.47 10.73
CA GLU A 163 6.52 -5.04 10.87
C GLU A 163 6.64 -3.52 10.67
N ASN A 164 7.07 -2.80 11.72
CA ASN A 164 7.38 -1.37 11.63
C ASN A 164 8.79 -1.17 11.08
N THR A 165 8.91 -1.17 9.76
CA THR A 165 10.18 -0.99 9.03
C THR A 165 9.89 -0.56 7.59
N GLY A 166 10.92 -0.15 6.84
CA GLY A 166 10.80 0.01 5.40
C GLY A 166 10.70 -1.35 4.68
N PHE A 167 10.03 -1.37 3.53
CA PHE A 167 9.86 -2.62 2.76
C PHE A 167 11.20 -3.22 2.30
N GLU A 168 12.25 -2.40 2.13
CA GLU A 168 13.62 -2.85 1.86
C GLU A 168 14.25 -3.64 3.00
N SER A 169 13.78 -3.42 4.22
CA SER A 169 14.38 -3.98 5.44
C SER A 169 13.52 -5.02 6.15
N ASN A 170 12.36 -5.40 5.56
CA ASN A 170 11.46 -6.38 6.18
C ASN A 170 12.11 -7.76 6.32
N SER A 171 11.68 -8.52 7.34
CA SER A 171 12.22 -9.85 7.66
C SER A 171 11.49 -11.01 6.97
N TYR A 172 10.42 -10.74 6.24
CA TYR A 172 9.64 -11.79 5.58
C TYR A 172 10.44 -12.49 4.48
N PRO A 173 10.31 -13.81 4.35
CA PRO A 173 11.05 -14.58 3.36
C PRO A 173 10.61 -14.30 1.92
N ASN A 174 11.48 -14.60 0.97
CA ASN A 174 11.14 -14.62 -0.46
C ASN A 174 10.36 -15.91 -0.79
N ASN A 175 9.64 -15.91 -1.91
CA ASN A 175 8.84 -17.05 -2.39
C ASN A 175 7.82 -17.56 -1.36
N TYR A 176 7.20 -16.66 -0.62
CA TYR A 176 6.38 -17.02 0.53
C TYR A 176 4.91 -16.64 0.40
N PHE A 177 4.63 -15.45 -0.11
CA PHE A 177 3.28 -14.92 -0.14
C PHE A 177 2.51 -15.37 -1.38
N ASP A 178 1.22 -15.54 -1.22
CA ASP A 178 0.27 -15.81 -2.30
C ASP A 178 -0.20 -14.52 -2.97
N LEU A 179 -0.26 -13.43 -2.21
CA LEU A 179 -0.68 -12.11 -2.67
C LEU A 179 0.16 -11.02 -2.02
N ALA A 180 0.70 -10.12 -2.84
CA ALA A 180 1.18 -8.82 -2.41
C ALA A 180 0.20 -7.74 -2.91
N ILE A 181 -0.36 -6.96 -1.98
CA ILE A 181 -1.34 -5.93 -2.27
C ILE A 181 -0.93 -4.63 -1.58
N SER A 182 -1.03 -3.48 -2.27
CA SER A 182 -0.72 -2.18 -1.67
C SER A 182 -1.06 -1.01 -2.59
N ASN A 183 -1.18 0.16 -2.01
CA ASN A 183 -0.92 1.43 -2.67
C ASN A 183 0.54 1.79 -2.34
N VAL A 184 1.46 1.54 -3.28
CA VAL A 184 2.89 1.74 -3.04
C VAL A 184 3.24 3.23 -2.95
N PRO A 185 4.28 3.62 -2.21
CA PRO A 185 4.69 5.03 -2.14
C PRO A 185 5.13 5.54 -3.52
N PHE A 186 4.67 6.75 -3.88
CA PHE A 186 5.06 7.42 -5.13
C PHE A 186 6.22 8.38 -4.85
N GLY A 187 7.26 8.34 -5.68
CA GLY A 187 8.39 9.25 -5.52
C GLY A 187 9.49 9.01 -6.54
N PHE A 188 10.27 10.07 -6.80
CA PHE A 188 11.43 10.05 -7.70
C PHE A 188 12.74 9.90 -6.92
N PHE A 189 12.73 9.09 -5.88
CA PHE A 189 13.90 8.72 -5.09
C PHE A 189 14.09 7.20 -5.10
N GLN A 190 15.33 6.79 -4.87
CA GLN A 190 15.73 5.40 -4.86
C GLN A 190 15.79 4.88 -3.43
N VAL A 191 15.57 3.57 -3.28
CA VAL A 191 15.74 2.86 -2.03
C VAL A 191 16.98 1.97 -2.14
N HIS A 192 17.74 1.86 -1.07
CA HIS A 192 18.89 0.98 -1.02
C HIS A 192 18.55 -0.27 -0.21
N ASP A 193 18.53 -1.41 -0.88
CA ASP A 193 18.20 -2.70 -0.27
C ASP A 193 19.49 -3.48 0.04
N MET A 194 19.74 -3.75 1.32
CA MET A 194 20.90 -4.52 1.76
C MET A 194 20.70 -6.03 1.59
N GLN A 195 19.44 -6.48 1.48
CA GLN A 195 19.09 -7.90 1.35
C GLN A 195 19.06 -8.32 -0.13
N GLU A 196 18.52 -7.46 -1.00
CA GLU A 196 18.34 -7.71 -2.43
C GLU A 196 19.22 -6.75 -3.25
N ARG A 197 20.53 -6.97 -3.18
CA ARG A 197 21.51 -6.06 -3.79
C ARG A 197 21.41 -5.93 -5.30
N ASP A 198 20.95 -6.99 -5.97
CA ASP A 198 20.71 -6.99 -7.41
C ASP A 198 19.66 -5.96 -7.82
N LEU A 199 18.67 -5.67 -6.99
CA LEU A 199 17.68 -4.65 -7.27
C LEU A 199 18.25 -3.23 -7.27
N ASN A 200 19.36 -2.99 -6.54
CA ASN A 200 20.00 -1.67 -6.49
C ASN A 200 20.68 -1.28 -7.82
N GLU A 201 21.06 -2.24 -8.64
CA GLU A 201 21.74 -2.01 -9.92
C GLU A 201 20.86 -1.30 -10.94
N HIS A 202 19.55 -1.43 -10.80
CA HIS A 202 18.57 -0.82 -11.72
C HIS A 202 18.28 0.65 -11.43
N HIS A 203 18.63 1.15 -10.24
CA HIS A 203 18.38 2.54 -9.82
C HIS A 203 16.92 3.00 -9.96
N TRP A 204 15.98 2.11 -9.72
CA TRP A 204 14.55 2.38 -9.83
C TRP A 204 14.07 3.41 -8.81
N ASN A 205 13.10 4.22 -9.24
CA ASN A 205 12.25 4.97 -8.33
C ASN A 205 11.52 4.04 -7.37
N ILE A 206 11.17 4.52 -6.18
CA ILE A 206 10.60 3.70 -5.10
C ILE A 206 9.40 2.88 -5.56
N HIS A 207 8.47 3.43 -6.34
CA HIS A 207 7.29 2.71 -6.82
C HIS A 207 7.65 1.52 -7.71
N ASN A 208 8.67 1.63 -8.56
CA ASN A 208 9.15 0.55 -9.41
C ASN A 208 9.92 -0.52 -8.61
N TYR A 209 10.74 -0.09 -7.64
CA TYR A 209 11.41 -0.99 -6.72
C TYR A 209 10.42 -1.89 -5.97
N PHE A 210 9.27 -1.35 -5.55
CA PHE A 210 8.25 -2.12 -4.84
C PHE A 210 7.72 -3.29 -5.67
N PHE A 211 7.51 -3.12 -6.98
CA PHE A 211 7.13 -4.23 -7.87
C PHE A 211 8.20 -5.32 -7.91
N ALA A 212 9.45 -4.93 -8.13
CA ALA A 212 10.55 -5.89 -8.22
C ALA A 212 10.72 -6.69 -6.93
N LYS A 213 10.67 -6.02 -5.76
CA LYS A 213 10.76 -6.70 -4.47
C LYS A 213 9.53 -7.55 -4.16
N ALA A 214 8.33 -7.08 -4.50
CA ALA A 214 7.11 -7.86 -4.31
C ALA A 214 7.12 -9.14 -5.13
N LEU A 215 7.61 -9.11 -6.38
CA LEU A 215 7.79 -10.30 -7.21
C LEU A 215 8.78 -11.31 -6.61
N LYS A 216 9.77 -10.88 -5.81
CA LYS A 216 10.59 -11.80 -5.04
C LYS A 216 9.88 -12.36 -3.80
N LYS A 217 8.99 -11.57 -3.17
CA LYS A 217 8.25 -11.98 -1.95
C LYS A 217 7.11 -12.96 -2.23
N VAL A 218 6.36 -12.76 -3.32
CA VAL A 218 5.34 -13.72 -3.71
C VAL A 218 5.98 -15.02 -4.23
N ARG A 219 5.30 -16.16 -4.02
CA ARG A 219 5.71 -17.44 -4.58
C ARG A 219 5.46 -17.49 -6.10
N ASP A 220 5.98 -18.51 -6.76
CA ASP A 220 5.57 -18.80 -8.14
C ASP A 220 4.05 -19.03 -8.20
N GLY A 221 3.37 -18.45 -9.20
CA GLY A 221 1.91 -18.41 -9.30
C GLY A 221 1.22 -17.41 -8.37
N GLY A 222 1.94 -16.75 -7.46
CA GLY A 222 1.41 -15.70 -6.58
C GLY A 222 1.10 -14.41 -7.33
N ILE A 223 0.18 -13.60 -6.78
CA ILE A 223 -0.34 -12.39 -7.41
C ILE A 223 0.27 -11.14 -6.76
N VAL A 224 0.53 -10.12 -7.59
CA VAL A 224 0.84 -8.75 -7.16
C VAL A 224 -0.26 -7.83 -7.68
N ALA A 225 -0.91 -7.08 -6.78
CA ALA A 225 -1.98 -6.13 -7.09
C ALA A 225 -1.64 -4.78 -6.47
N PHE A 226 -1.01 -3.89 -7.23
CA PHE A 226 -0.50 -2.62 -6.72
C PHE A 226 -1.15 -1.42 -7.39
N ILE A 227 -1.47 -0.41 -6.57
CA ILE A 227 -1.71 0.96 -7.04
C ILE A 227 -0.36 1.66 -7.09
N THR A 228 -0.07 2.31 -8.21
CA THR A 228 1.23 2.92 -8.49
C THR A 228 1.11 4.23 -9.26
N SER A 229 2.21 4.97 -9.35
CA SER A 229 2.35 6.11 -10.24
C SER A 229 2.21 5.69 -11.71
N THR A 230 1.62 6.55 -12.54
CA THR A 230 1.62 6.33 -14.01
C THR A 230 3.03 6.22 -14.60
N ASP A 231 4.06 6.71 -13.89
CA ASP A 231 5.45 6.56 -14.30
C ASP A 231 5.91 5.09 -14.39
N THR A 232 5.28 4.18 -13.66
CA THR A 232 5.54 2.74 -13.79
C THR A 232 5.23 2.25 -15.21
N MET A 233 4.05 2.60 -15.75
CA MET A 233 3.61 2.15 -17.07
C MET A 233 4.11 3.05 -18.19
N ASP A 234 4.13 4.38 -17.99
CA ASP A 234 4.47 5.36 -19.04
C ASP A 234 5.94 5.81 -18.99
N GLY A 235 6.65 5.58 -17.88
CA GLY A 235 8.03 6.00 -17.68
C GLY A 235 9.05 5.25 -18.54
N LYS A 236 10.27 5.75 -18.61
CA LYS A 236 11.37 5.16 -19.41
C LYS A 236 12.21 4.13 -18.66
N SER A 237 11.82 3.78 -17.45
CA SER A 237 12.47 2.75 -16.63
C SER A 237 12.39 1.37 -17.31
N ASP A 238 13.35 0.50 -17.01
CA ASP A 238 13.38 -0.90 -17.45
C ASP A 238 12.47 -1.83 -16.61
N ILE A 239 11.73 -1.29 -15.64
CA ILE A 239 10.88 -2.09 -14.74
C ILE A 239 9.89 -2.97 -15.50
N LEU A 240 9.29 -2.48 -16.60
CA LEU A 240 8.37 -3.28 -17.40
C LEU A 240 9.06 -4.45 -18.10
N SER A 241 10.32 -4.29 -18.49
CA SER A 241 11.15 -5.38 -19.00
C SER A 241 11.43 -6.42 -17.93
N TYR A 242 11.79 -5.98 -16.73
CA TYR A 242 11.98 -6.86 -15.57
C TYR A 242 10.69 -7.62 -15.21
N ILE A 243 9.53 -6.94 -15.20
CA ILE A 243 8.23 -7.57 -14.99
C ILE A 243 7.96 -8.62 -16.07
N ASN A 244 8.23 -8.30 -17.32
CA ASN A 244 8.02 -9.21 -18.45
C ASN A 244 8.88 -10.48 -18.39
N GLU A 245 10.00 -10.44 -17.66
CA GLU A 245 10.86 -11.60 -17.42
C GLU A 245 10.39 -12.47 -16.24
N LYS A 246 9.65 -11.89 -15.30
CA LYS A 246 9.36 -12.52 -13.99
C LYS A 246 7.89 -12.82 -13.75
N ALA A 247 6.99 -12.23 -14.53
CA ALA A 247 5.56 -12.33 -14.26
C ALA A 247 4.71 -12.26 -15.52
N ASP A 248 3.55 -12.89 -15.48
CA ASP A 248 2.48 -12.66 -16.43
C ASP A 248 1.78 -11.35 -16.08
N PHE A 249 1.64 -10.48 -17.07
CA PHE A 249 0.85 -9.26 -16.94
C PHE A 249 -0.63 -9.59 -17.11
N LEU A 250 -1.42 -9.45 -16.05
CA LEU A 250 -2.83 -9.82 -16.04
C LEU A 250 -3.75 -8.66 -16.47
N GLY A 251 -3.26 -7.43 -16.39
CA GLY A 251 -3.98 -6.23 -16.77
C GLY A 251 -3.65 -5.05 -15.88
N ALA A 252 -4.06 -3.87 -16.31
CA ALA A 252 -3.95 -2.63 -15.56
C ALA A 252 -5.15 -1.73 -15.77
N LEU A 253 -5.44 -0.86 -14.79
CA LEU A 253 -6.50 0.15 -14.83
C LEU A 253 -5.90 1.51 -14.53
N ARG A 254 -6.20 2.52 -15.33
CA ARG A 254 -5.78 3.90 -15.09
C ARG A 254 -6.91 4.68 -14.44
N LEU A 255 -6.65 5.15 -13.23
CA LEU A 255 -7.60 5.87 -12.39
C LEU A 255 -7.64 7.37 -12.73
N PRO A 256 -8.75 8.07 -12.42
CA PRO A 256 -8.87 9.50 -12.63
C PRO A 256 -7.86 10.31 -11.82
N SER A 257 -7.41 11.43 -12.38
CA SER A 257 -6.37 12.27 -11.76
C SER A 257 -6.81 12.93 -10.45
N ASN A 258 -8.12 13.17 -10.28
CA ASN A 258 -8.67 13.80 -9.08
C ASN A 258 -9.02 12.82 -7.94
N LEU A 259 -8.80 11.54 -8.13
CA LEU A 259 -9.23 10.50 -7.20
C LEU A 259 -8.67 10.71 -5.79
N PHE A 260 -7.39 11.01 -5.69
CA PHE A 260 -6.74 11.28 -4.40
C PHE A 260 -6.93 12.72 -3.91
N HIS A 261 -7.28 13.66 -4.80
CA HIS A 261 -7.60 15.04 -4.44
C HIS A 261 -8.82 15.13 -3.52
N GLU A 262 -9.84 14.31 -3.76
CA GLU A 262 -11.04 14.24 -2.91
C GLU A 262 -10.69 13.74 -1.49
N ASN A 263 -9.60 13.00 -1.35
CA ASN A 263 -9.04 12.55 -0.07
C ASN A 263 -7.99 13.50 0.52
N GLY A 264 -7.78 14.69 -0.07
CA GLY A 264 -6.95 15.76 0.45
C GLY A 264 -5.55 15.86 -0.16
N ALA A 265 -5.22 15.02 -1.15
CA ALA A 265 -4.01 15.24 -1.92
C ALA A 265 -4.12 16.52 -2.75
N ASN A 266 -3.14 17.41 -2.62
CA ASN A 266 -3.08 18.65 -3.43
C ASN A 266 -2.49 18.37 -4.84
N THR A 267 -2.58 17.12 -5.33
CA THR A 267 -2.00 16.70 -6.60
C THR A 267 -3.07 16.03 -7.47
N ASP A 268 -3.29 16.58 -8.64
CA ASP A 268 -4.10 16.00 -9.72
C ASP A 268 -3.22 15.04 -10.53
N VAL A 269 -2.83 13.91 -9.94
CA VAL A 269 -2.01 12.90 -10.62
C VAL A 269 -2.82 11.63 -10.81
N ALA A 270 -2.91 11.18 -12.06
CA ALA A 270 -3.46 9.86 -12.36
C ALA A 270 -2.57 8.76 -11.74
N SER A 271 -3.16 7.64 -11.41
CA SER A 271 -2.46 6.46 -10.91
C SER A 271 -2.95 5.23 -11.64
N ASP A 272 -2.15 4.17 -11.61
CA ASP A 272 -2.47 2.90 -12.24
C ASP A 272 -2.66 1.81 -11.17
N ILE A 273 -3.62 0.90 -11.38
CA ILE A 273 -3.68 -0.38 -10.69
C ILE A 273 -3.10 -1.41 -11.63
N VAL A 274 -2.08 -2.16 -11.20
CA VAL A 274 -1.42 -3.17 -12.01
C VAL A 274 -1.55 -4.52 -11.35
N PHE A 275 -1.97 -5.54 -12.12
CA PHE A 275 -2.11 -6.92 -11.69
C PHE A 275 -1.10 -7.80 -12.43
N LEU A 276 -0.32 -8.55 -11.66
CA LEU A 276 0.71 -9.47 -12.16
C LEU A 276 0.54 -10.82 -11.50
N LYS A 277 0.90 -11.91 -12.21
CA LYS A 277 1.08 -13.24 -11.62
C LYS A 277 2.53 -13.64 -11.81
N ARG A 278 3.26 -13.92 -10.72
CA ARG A 278 4.63 -14.42 -10.84
C ARG A 278 4.65 -15.73 -11.62
N ASN A 279 5.60 -15.84 -12.53
CA ASN A 279 5.77 -17.02 -13.38
C ASN A 279 7.27 -17.23 -13.63
N ASP A 280 7.85 -18.20 -12.90
CA ASP A 280 9.29 -18.49 -12.96
C ASP A 280 9.69 -19.25 -14.25
N GLU A 281 8.70 -19.83 -14.94
CA GLU A 281 8.90 -20.54 -16.23
C GLU A 281 8.51 -19.71 -17.46
N LYS A 282 8.27 -18.39 -17.25
CA LYS A 282 7.77 -17.52 -18.30
C LYS A 282 8.74 -17.38 -19.47
N GLU A 283 8.23 -17.56 -20.68
CA GLU A 283 8.90 -17.12 -21.91
C GLU A 283 8.70 -15.61 -22.12
N VAL A 284 9.80 -14.88 -22.28
CA VAL A 284 9.77 -13.42 -22.47
C VAL A 284 9.11 -13.07 -23.80
N ASN A 285 7.98 -12.39 -23.75
CA ASN A 285 7.32 -11.83 -24.93
C ASN A 285 7.91 -10.44 -25.27
N ARG A 286 8.78 -10.37 -26.27
CA ARG A 286 9.42 -9.11 -26.68
C ARG A 286 8.44 -8.08 -27.26
N ASP A 287 7.29 -8.52 -27.74
CA ASP A 287 6.26 -7.68 -28.34
C ASP A 287 5.08 -7.43 -27.39
N ALA A 288 5.27 -7.66 -26.09
CA ALA A 288 4.24 -7.43 -25.11
C ALA A 288 3.81 -5.95 -25.07
N LEU A 289 2.53 -5.68 -25.29
CA LEU A 289 1.98 -4.32 -25.39
C LEU A 289 2.33 -3.46 -24.16
N PHE A 290 2.27 -4.05 -22.98
CA PHE A 290 2.53 -3.31 -21.73
C PHE A 290 3.99 -2.88 -21.56
N THR A 291 4.92 -3.37 -22.40
CA THR A 291 6.32 -2.91 -22.41
C THR A 291 6.57 -1.76 -23.38
N GLN A 292 5.59 -1.40 -24.19
CA GLN A 292 5.72 -0.43 -25.27
C GLN A 292 4.91 0.85 -24.96
N ARG A 293 5.27 1.93 -25.64
CA ARG A 293 4.67 3.25 -25.46
C ARG A 293 4.61 3.98 -26.80
N ARG A 294 3.56 4.80 -26.97
CA ARG A 294 3.43 5.69 -28.14
C ARG A 294 2.98 7.08 -27.73
N TYR A 295 3.25 8.05 -28.60
CA TYR A 295 2.72 9.38 -28.42
C TYR A 295 1.20 9.39 -28.60
N VAL A 296 0.49 9.89 -27.58
CA VAL A 296 -0.96 10.08 -27.60
C VAL A 296 -1.34 11.55 -27.67
N THR A 297 -0.36 12.43 -27.39
CA THR A 297 -0.42 13.87 -27.56
C THR A 297 0.89 14.36 -28.19
N GLU A 298 1.01 15.69 -28.42
CA GLU A 298 2.22 16.29 -29.01
C GLU A 298 3.47 16.05 -28.15
N HIS A 299 3.34 16.00 -26.82
CA HIS A 299 4.49 15.99 -25.90
C HIS A 299 4.57 14.73 -25.04
N ARG A 300 3.49 13.94 -24.93
CA ARG A 300 3.42 12.83 -23.98
C ARG A 300 3.14 11.50 -24.63
N GLN A 301 3.86 10.50 -24.13
CA GLN A 301 3.62 9.09 -24.44
C GLN A 301 2.74 8.48 -23.36
N MET A 302 1.99 7.46 -23.75
CA MET A 302 1.22 6.58 -22.87
C MET A 302 1.54 5.13 -23.23
N ASN A 303 1.44 4.24 -22.26
CA ASN A 303 1.65 2.81 -22.48
C ASN A 303 0.68 2.26 -23.52
N ASP A 304 1.18 1.43 -24.42
CA ASP A 304 0.41 0.85 -25.53
C ASP A 304 -0.75 -0.01 -25.03
N TYR A 305 -0.62 -0.60 -23.83
CA TYR A 305 -1.72 -1.34 -23.23
C TYR A 305 -2.97 -0.46 -23.07
N PHE A 306 -2.84 0.74 -22.52
CA PHE A 306 -3.98 1.65 -22.33
C PHE A 306 -4.50 2.23 -23.65
N VAL A 307 -3.65 2.37 -24.65
CA VAL A 307 -4.08 2.82 -25.99
C VAL A 307 -4.93 1.75 -26.67
N MET A 308 -4.61 0.48 -26.47
CA MET A 308 -5.33 -0.67 -27.06
C MET A 308 -6.53 -1.10 -26.20
N HIS A 309 -6.57 -0.72 -24.91
CA HIS A 309 -7.67 -0.99 -24.00
C HIS A 309 -8.21 0.33 -23.40
N PRO A 310 -8.86 1.17 -24.21
CA PRO A 310 -9.32 2.50 -23.77
C PRO A 310 -10.34 2.44 -22.64
N ASP A 311 -11.11 1.36 -22.51
CA ASP A 311 -12.06 1.15 -21.42
C ASP A 311 -11.38 0.92 -20.08
N HIS A 312 -10.09 0.53 -20.05
CA HIS A 312 -9.26 0.44 -18.86
C HIS A 312 -8.72 1.79 -18.38
N VAL A 313 -9.02 2.87 -19.08
CA VAL A 313 -8.76 4.25 -18.67
C VAL A 313 -10.07 4.87 -18.19
N PHE A 314 -10.17 5.21 -16.90
CA PHE A 314 -11.40 5.64 -16.26
C PHE A 314 -11.71 7.12 -16.50
N GLY A 315 -11.78 7.49 -17.77
CA GLY A 315 -12.10 8.83 -18.23
C GLY A 315 -11.40 9.24 -19.53
N ARG A 316 -11.51 10.51 -19.83
CA ARG A 316 -10.87 11.11 -21.00
C ARG A 316 -9.45 11.54 -20.67
N VAL A 317 -8.50 11.13 -21.50
CA VAL A 317 -7.09 11.57 -21.42
C VAL A 317 -6.96 12.93 -22.11
N THR A 318 -6.35 13.87 -21.42
CA THR A 318 -5.98 15.20 -21.96
C THR A 318 -4.55 15.53 -21.56
N GLU A 319 -3.91 16.39 -22.33
CA GLU A 319 -2.61 16.95 -21.97
C GLU A 319 -2.80 18.31 -21.33
N GLU A 320 -2.18 18.49 -20.16
CA GLU A 320 -2.17 19.79 -19.48
C GLU A 320 -0.73 20.22 -19.19
N LYS A 321 -0.51 21.51 -19.10
CA LYS A 321 0.77 22.06 -18.68
C LYS A 321 0.87 21.93 -17.16
N GLY A 322 1.78 21.09 -16.71
CA GLY A 322 2.06 20.87 -15.28
C GLY A 322 2.92 21.99 -14.67
N GLN A 323 3.29 21.80 -13.41
CA GLN A 323 4.29 22.66 -12.77
C GLN A 323 5.64 22.50 -13.47
N PHE A 324 6.48 23.52 -13.47
CA PHE A 324 7.83 23.53 -14.06
C PHE A 324 7.90 23.38 -15.59
N ASP A 325 6.91 23.91 -16.32
CA ASP A 325 6.87 23.92 -17.80
C ASP A 325 6.88 22.52 -18.46
N ASN A 326 6.62 21.45 -17.71
CA ASN A 326 6.44 20.13 -18.26
C ASN A 326 4.97 19.87 -18.63
N TYR A 327 4.73 18.93 -19.54
CA TYR A 327 3.39 18.45 -19.87
C TYR A 327 3.07 17.18 -19.09
N VAL A 328 1.82 17.01 -18.66
CA VAL A 328 1.32 15.84 -17.96
C VAL A 328 0.04 15.33 -18.62
N LEU A 329 -0.16 14.01 -18.59
CA LEU A 329 -1.45 13.43 -18.98
C LEU A 329 -2.40 13.50 -17.78
N LYS A 330 -3.59 14.00 -18.01
CA LYS A 330 -4.68 14.06 -17.05
C LYS A 330 -5.82 13.15 -17.49
N VAL A 331 -6.40 12.43 -16.53
CA VAL A 331 -7.58 11.59 -16.76
C VAL A 331 -8.75 12.23 -16.03
N THR A 332 -9.79 12.60 -16.77
CA THR A 332 -10.99 13.23 -16.23
C THR A 332 -12.19 12.31 -16.48
N THR A 333 -12.91 11.96 -15.39
CA THR A 333 -14.12 11.13 -15.48
C THR A 333 -15.20 11.77 -16.35
N ASP A 334 -15.97 10.93 -17.05
CA ASP A 334 -17.18 11.38 -17.72
C ASP A 334 -18.22 11.84 -16.68
N LYS A 335 -18.94 12.90 -16.99
CA LYS A 335 -19.88 13.53 -16.03
C LYS A 335 -21.00 12.59 -15.58
N ASP A 336 -21.36 11.60 -16.42
CA ASP A 336 -22.48 10.71 -16.21
C ASP A 336 -22.05 9.34 -15.64
N LYS A 337 -20.75 9.15 -15.34
CA LYS A 337 -20.21 7.90 -14.83
C LYS A 337 -19.63 8.06 -13.43
N THR A 338 -19.96 7.11 -12.59
CA THR A 338 -19.27 6.93 -11.28
C THR A 338 -18.06 6.01 -11.44
N LEU A 339 -17.15 6.03 -10.49
CA LEU A 339 -16.02 5.10 -10.46
C LEU A 339 -16.49 3.63 -10.53
N GLN A 340 -17.62 3.31 -9.85
CA GLN A 340 -18.20 1.98 -9.88
C GLN A 340 -18.68 1.56 -11.29
N ASN A 341 -19.16 2.50 -12.10
CA ASN A 341 -19.56 2.20 -13.48
C ASN A 341 -18.36 1.75 -14.32
N TYR A 342 -17.21 2.40 -14.15
CA TYR A 342 -15.98 2.01 -14.85
C TYR A 342 -15.51 0.62 -14.42
N PHE A 343 -15.42 0.35 -13.11
CA PHE A 343 -15.03 -0.98 -12.63
C PHE A 343 -15.96 -2.07 -13.13
N ASN A 344 -17.28 -1.85 -13.09
CA ASN A 344 -18.25 -2.84 -13.56
C ASN A 344 -18.16 -3.13 -15.07
N ALA A 345 -17.68 -2.16 -15.86
CA ALA A 345 -17.50 -2.35 -17.29
C ALA A 345 -16.32 -3.28 -17.61
N VAL A 346 -15.25 -3.24 -16.81
CA VAL A 346 -13.97 -3.88 -17.14
C VAL A 346 -13.63 -5.11 -16.30
N ILE A 347 -14.36 -5.38 -15.23
CA ILE A 347 -14.02 -6.50 -14.33
C ILE A 347 -13.98 -7.85 -15.06
N ASN A 348 -14.80 -8.03 -16.09
CA ASN A 348 -14.85 -9.26 -16.88
C ASN A 348 -13.70 -9.40 -17.89
N ASP A 349 -12.92 -8.35 -18.11
CA ASP A 349 -11.75 -8.39 -18.99
C ASP A 349 -10.53 -9.01 -18.29
N PHE A 350 -10.58 -9.09 -16.96
CA PHE A 350 -9.55 -9.79 -16.20
C PHE A 350 -9.74 -11.31 -16.25
N PRO A 351 -8.64 -12.09 -16.26
CA PRO A 351 -8.71 -13.54 -16.37
C PRO A 351 -9.46 -14.15 -15.17
N GLU A 352 -10.19 -15.23 -15.43
CA GLU A 352 -10.98 -15.94 -14.43
C GLU A 352 -10.28 -17.20 -13.96
N GLY A 353 -10.24 -17.42 -12.61
CA GLY A 353 -9.81 -18.68 -12.02
C GLY A 353 -8.35 -19.06 -12.30
N ILE A 354 -7.46 -18.07 -12.46
CA ILE A 354 -6.04 -18.31 -12.79
C ILE A 354 -5.15 -18.54 -11.58
N TYR A 355 -5.65 -18.20 -10.39
CA TYR A 355 -4.91 -18.45 -9.15
C TYR A 355 -5.14 -19.88 -8.69
N GLU A 356 -4.05 -20.55 -8.32
CA GLU A 356 -4.05 -21.89 -7.75
C GLU A 356 -3.46 -21.84 -6.35
N GLU A 357 -4.20 -22.36 -5.38
CA GLU A 357 -3.69 -22.48 -4.01
C GLU A 357 -2.49 -23.43 -3.97
N GLU A 358 -1.49 -23.10 -3.16
CA GLU A 358 -0.37 -23.98 -2.91
C GLU A 358 -0.87 -25.27 -2.24
N GLN A 359 -0.74 -26.41 -2.93
CA GLN A 359 -1.01 -27.71 -2.31
C GLN A 359 0.12 -28.03 -1.33
N ILE A 360 -0.10 -27.73 -0.05
CA ILE A 360 0.84 -28.13 1.01
C ILE A 360 0.81 -29.65 1.09
N SER A 361 1.92 -30.32 0.79
CA SER A 361 2.03 -31.76 0.94
C SER A 361 1.80 -32.17 2.41
N GLU A 362 1.26 -33.38 2.63
CA GLU A 362 1.03 -33.89 4.01
C GLU A 362 2.32 -33.88 4.87
N GLU A 363 3.49 -34.01 4.25
CA GLU A 363 4.79 -33.91 4.92
C GLU A 363 5.10 -32.48 5.38
N GLN A 364 4.68 -31.43 4.64
CA GLN A 364 4.83 -30.04 5.05
C GLN A 364 3.82 -29.63 6.12
N GLN A 365 2.64 -30.26 6.17
CA GLN A 365 1.66 -30.06 7.24
C GLN A 365 2.17 -30.52 8.61
N MET A 366 3.03 -31.53 8.66
CA MET A 366 3.65 -32.03 9.91
C MET A 366 4.68 -31.04 10.50
N PHE A 367 5.18 -30.07 9.70
CA PHE A 367 6.13 -29.04 10.16
C PHE A 367 5.48 -27.69 10.53
N ILE A 368 4.18 -27.55 10.36
CA ILE A 368 3.46 -26.41 10.92
C ILE A 368 3.29 -26.71 12.40
N PRO A 369 3.92 -25.96 13.34
CA PRO A 369 3.71 -26.19 14.76
C PRO A 369 2.21 -26.07 15.05
N MET A 370 1.59 -27.20 15.40
CA MET A 370 0.23 -27.18 15.91
C MET A 370 0.22 -26.26 17.12
N ASP A 371 -0.63 -25.25 17.06
CA ASP A 371 -1.02 -24.39 18.16
C ASP A 371 0.06 -23.50 18.74
N VAL A 372 0.30 -22.39 18.09
CA VAL A 372 0.88 -21.25 18.76
C VAL A 372 -0.25 -20.29 19.08
N GLN A 373 -0.55 -20.17 20.37
CA GLN A 373 -1.29 -19.04 20.90
C GLN A 373 -0.52 -17.76 20.55
N HIS A 374 -0.75 -17.25 19.34
CA HIS A 374 0.06 -16.18 18.71
C HIS A 374 0.16 -14.90 19.51
N SER A 375 -0.81 -14.60 20.39
CA SER A 375 -0.80 -13.39 21.22
C SER A 375 0.23 -13.40 22.37
N LYS A 376 0.61 -14.56 22.90
CA LYS A 376 1.57 -14.66 24.02
C LYS A 376 3.01 -14.76 23.56
N LEU A 377 3.27 -15.39 22.40
CA LEU A 377 4.64 -15.56 21.89
C LEU A 377 5.18 -14.28 21.22
N ALA A 378 4.34 -13.51 20.52
CA ALA A 378 4.72 -12.22 19.98
C ALA A 378 5.10 -11.24 21.12
N ALA A 379 4.31 -11.18 22.18
CA ALA A 379 4.62 -10.38 23.37
C ALA A 379 5.90 -10.87 24.09
N MET A 380 6.10 -12.19 24.17
CA MET A 380 7.28 -12.77 24.80
C MET A 380 8.55 -12.61 23.97
N ARG A 381 8.47 -12.67 22.63
CA ARG A 381 9.60 -12.35 21.72
C ARG A 381 9.94 -10.86 21.75
N PHE A 382 8.95 -9.98 21.84
CA PHE A 382 9.16 -8.55 21.99
C PHE A 382 9.85 -8.21 23.32
N LEU A 383 9.41 -8.80 24.44
CA LEU A 383 10.04 -8.67 25.76
C LEU A 383 11.47 -9.24 25.78
N LEU A 384 11.72 -10.39 25.17
CA LEU A 384 13.05 -10.98 25.07
C LEU A 384 14.01 -10.14 24.20
N ARG A 385 13.53 -9.48 23.15
CA ARG A 385 14.34 -8.54 22.34
C ARG A 385 14.64 -7.27 23.14
N MET A 386 13.70 -6.73 23.90
CA MET A 386 13.94 -5.56 24.76
C MET A 386 14.94 -5.86 25.90
N THR A 387 14.82 -7.01 26.56
CA THR A 387 15.79 -7.41 27.61
C THR A 387 17.19 -7.65 27.04
N ASN A 388 17.33 -8.21 25.85
CA ASN A 388 18.62 -8.38 25.19
C ASN A 388 19.25 -7.05 24.70
N CYS A 389 18.43 -6.07 24.32
CA CYS A 389 18.92 -4.70 24.01
C CYS A 389 19.39 -3.95 25.26
N ILE A 390 18.70 -4.12 26.37
CA ILE A 390 19.06 -3.47 27.67
C ILE A 390 20.32 -4.13 28.24
N SER A 391 20.46 -5.44 28.17
CA SER A 391 21.68 -6.14 28.65
C SER A 391 22.91 -5.80 27.79
N LYS A 392 22.78 -5.66 26.47
CA LYS A 392 23.90 -5.20 25.61
C LYS A 392 24.29 -3.75 25.85
N LYS A 393 23.36 -2.85 26.19
CA LYS A 393 23.70 -1.47 26.58
C LYS A 393 24.40 -1.36 27.93
N LEU A 394 24.06 -2.21 28.90
CA LEU A 394 24.70 -2.25 30.21
C LEU A 394 26.14 -2.82 30.16
N THR A 395 26.43 -3.72 29.20
CA THR A 395 27.78 -4.29 29.04
C THR A 395 28.75 -3.33 28.33
N ILE A 396 28.26 -2.36 27.55
CA ILE A 396 29.08 -1.37 26.86
C ILE A 396 29.40 -0.15 27.76
N THR A 397 28.68 0.01 28.87
CA THR A 397 28.93 1.14 29.80
C THR A 397 29.83 0.74 30.99
N MET A 398 30.33 -0.51 31.04
CA MET A 398 31.26 -1.03 32.05
C MET A 398 32.59 -1.54 31.47
N LEU A 399 32.95 -1.15 30.28
CA LEU A 399 34.28 -1.24 29.69
C LEU A 399 34.68 0.16 29.20
#